data_501a195c686ee4f229f67ba4384d5f91
#
_entry.id   501a195c686ee4f229f67ba4384d5f91
#
_cell.length_a   1.000
_cell.length_b   1.000
_cell.length_c   1.000
_cell.angle_alpha   90.00
_cell.angle_beta   90.00
_cell.angle_gamma   90.00
#
_symmetry.space_group_name_H-M   'P 1'
#
loop_
_entity.id
_entity.type
_entity.pdbx_description
1 polymer ?
#
loop_
_entity_poly.entity_id
_entity_poly.type
_entity_poly.pdbx_seq_one_letter_code
_entity_poly.pdbx_strand_id
1 'polypeptide(L)'
;MKPSGAYAQKLLHMTHDSFIIKHKPRLRAQKVMIRMKKYTYPSVLTIAGFDGSGGAGIQADIKTFSALGCYATSVLTALPVQNTQGVQKIYPIPIAAVSDQIASILDDIMPAAIKIGMVHTPQLVETIATSLSHYPKIPIVFDPVMVATSGHTLIEADTIQTIMDRLFPIADIITPNMDEAALLAGIDVKTLDDMHQAAKIIQTLGCKHVLVKGGHQQTATLTSLFFEENGQYTAFETKKFATKNTHGSGCTLSSAIAAYVARGENFHTAVALAQDYIYEAIKHGKDVVIGKGNGPLNHFFNPDKLIKNELV
;
A
#
# COMPACT_ATOMS: atom_id res chain seq x y z
N MET A 1 46.55 30.28 9.48
CA MET A 1 46.28 30.85 8.15
C MET A 1 44.77 30.87 7.98
N LYS A 2 44.15 32.02 7.92
CA LYS A 2 42.69 32.24 7.67
C LYS A 2 42.43 32.18 6.17
N PRO A 3 41.38 31.54 5.66
CA PRO A 3 40.88 31.82 4.32
C PRO A 3 39.85 32.93 4.37
N SER A 4 39.99 33.82 3.42
CA SER A 4 39.30 35.07 3.17
C SER A 4 37.79 34.89 2.90
N GLY A 5 37.03 35.84 3.48
CA GLY A 5 35.60 36.01 3.18
C GLY A 5 35.35 36.54 1.77
N ALA A 6 34.63 35.78 0.98
CA ALA A 6 34.06 36.22 -0.30
C ALA A 6 32.77 35.49 -0.68
N TYR A 7 32.09 34.77 0.22
CA TYR A 7 30.85 34.04 -0.09
C TYR A 7 29.62 34.42 0.76
N ALA A 8 29.73 35.44 1.60
CA ALA A 8 28.66 35.80 2.53
C ALA A 8 27.81 37.02 2.11
N GLN A 9 27.91 37.51 0.89
CA GLN A 9 27.21 38.76 0.49
C GLN A 9 26.31 38.66 -0.76
N LYS A 10 25.87 37.47 -1.14
CA LYS A 10 25.00 37.31 -2.32
C LYS A 10 23.62 36.68 -2.05
N LEU A 11 23.16 36.63 -0.80
CA LEU A 11 21.89 36.01 -0.40
C LEU A 11 20.93 36.93 0.34
N LEU A 12 21.05 38.26 0.13
CA LEU A 12 20.14 39.21 0.77
C LEU A 12 19.68 40.29 -0.21
N HIS A 13 19.07 39.97 -1.32
CA HIS A 13 18.23 40.87 -2.13
C HIS A 13 17.46 40.06 -3.20
N MET A 14 16.44 39.32 -2.76
CA MET A 14 15.30 38.94 -3.61
C MET A 14 14.04 39.39 -2.86
N THR A 15 13.87 40.67 -2.74
CA THR A 15 12.62 41.31 -2.34
C THR A 15 11.87 41.72 -3.60
N HIS A 16 10.63 41.23 -3.72
CA HIS A 16 9.51 41.82 -4.47
C HIS A 16 9.84 42.71 -5.69
N ASP A 17 10.07 42.08 -6.83
CA ASP A 17 9.95 42.81 -8.09
C ASP A 17 8.47 42.85 -8.52
N SER A 18 7.78 43.89 -8.08
CA SER A 18 6.58 44.40 -8.74
C SER A 18 7.00 45.08 -10.03
N PHE A 19 6.79 44.43 -11.16
CA PHE A 19 6.93 45.07 -12.47
C PHE A 19 5.88 46.18 -12.61
N ILE A 20 6.31 47.44 -12.41
CA ILE A 20 5.53 48.63 -12.71
C ILE A 20 5.76 48.96 -14.19
N ILE A 21 4.83 48.60 -15.06
CA ILE A 21 4.75 49.10 -16.44
C ILE A 21 4.16 50.52 -16.36
N LYS A 22 5.03 51.55 -16.48
CA LYS A 22 4.57 52.94 -16.67
C LYS A 22 4.04 53.12 -18.09
N HIS A 23 2.73 53.08 -18.27
CA HIS A 23 2.06 53.62 -19.44
C HIS A 23 0.95 54.60 -19.02
N LYS A 24 0.96 55.76 -19.66
CA LYS A 24 0.12 56.97 -19.65
C LYS A 24 -1.25 56.92 -18.96
N PRO A 25 -1.68 58.06 -18.34
CA PRO A 25 -2.80 58.10 -17.41
C PRO A 25 -4.14 58.07 -18.14
N ARG A 26 -4.84 57.01 -18.05
CA ARG A 26 -6.31 56.79 -18.14
C ARG A 26 -6.68 55.35 -18.47
N LEU A 27 -6.15 54.43 -17.73
CA LEU A 27 -6.75 53.09 -17.66
C LEU A 27 -6.85 52.72 -16.18
N ARG A 28 -8.09 52.48 -15.70
CA ARG A 28 -8.32 51.88 -14.39
C ARG A 28 -7.48 50.59 -14.32
N ALA A 29 -6.50 50.59 -13.44
CA ALA A 29 -5.73 49.39 -13.14
C ALA A 29 -6.73 48.31 -12.60
N GLN A 30 -7.21 47.46 -13.47
CA GLN A 30 -7.81 46.23 -13.02
C GLN A 30 -6.71 45.42 -12.32
N LYS A 31 -6.84 45.29 -11.01
CA LYS A 31 -6.01 44.38 -10.22
C LYS A 31 -6.32 42.97 -10.71
N VAL A 32 -5.56 42.47 -11.67
CA VAL A 32 -5.61 41.04 -12.04
C VAL A 32 -5.03 40.29 -10.85
N MET A 33 -5.92 39.80 -9.98
CA MET A 33 -5.52 38.83 -8.97
C MET A 33 -5.18 37.55 -9.69
N ILE A 34 -3.90 37.30 -9.91
CA ILE A 34 -3.43 35.98 -10.36
C ILE A 34 -3.69 35.04 -9.18
N ARG A 35 -4.78 34.27 -9.26
CA ARG A 35 -5.07 33.20 -8.31
C ARG A 35 -4.01 32.12 -8.55
N MET A 36 -3.05 32.00 -7.64
CA MET A 36 -2.07 30.90 -7.73
C MET A 36 -2.83 29.59 -7.62
N LYS A 37 -2.66 28.73 -8.61
CA LYS A 37 -3.23 27.38 -8.59
C LYS A 37 -2.58 26.59 -7.47
N LYS A 38 -3.39 25.95 -6.62
CA LYS A 38 -2.92 25.01 -5.61
C LYS A 38 -3.11 23.59 -6.15
N TYR A 39 -2.22 22.69 -5.76
CA TYR A 39 -2.22 21.30 -6.20
C TYR A 39 -2.13 20.37 -4.99
N THR A 40 -2.68 19.18 -5.12
CA THR A 40 -2.49 18.07 -4.20
C THR A 40 -1.97 16.84 -4.95
N TYR A 41 -1.54 15.81 -4.23
CA TYR A 41 -1.20 14.49 -4.77
C TYR A 41 -2.22 13.47 -4.26
N PRO A 42 -2.58 12.43 -5.04
CA PRO A 42 -3.26 11.28 -4.48
C PRO A 42 -2.36 10.68 -3.39
N SER A 43 -2.82 10.69 -2.14
CA SER A 43 -2.07 10.18 -0.99
C SER A 43 -2.60 8.81 -0.56
N VAL A 44 -1.70 7.92 -0.16
CA VAL A 44 -2.03 6.59 0.34
C VAL A 44 -1.35 6.37 1.68
N LEU A 45 -2.11 5.89 2.67
CA LEU A 45 -1.59 5.49 3.96
C LEU A 45 -1.35 3.98 3.99
N THR A 46 -0.15 3.54 4.39
CA THR A 46 0.06 2.17 4.80
C THR A 46 0.09 2.04 6.32
N ILE A 47 -0.59 1.02 6.86
CA ILE A 47 -0.55 0.61 8.27
C ILE A 47 0.00 -0.82 8.28
N ALA A 48 1.30 -0.99 8.53
CA ALA A 48 1.96 -2.28 8.37
C ALA A 48 3.26 -2.39 9.20
N GLY A 49 3.85 -3.58 9.21
CA GLY A 49 5.14 -3.84 9.84
C GLY A 49 6.31 -3.32 9.01
N PHE A 50 7.47 -3.18 9.69
CA PHE A 50 8.74 -2.80 9.08
C PHE A 50 9.41 -3.99 8.38
N ASP A 51 10.11 -3.75 7.29
CA ASP A 51 11.05 -4.71 6.68
C ASP A 51 12.37 -4.04 6.35
N GLY A 52 13.38 -4.26 7.20
CA GLY A 52 14.72 -3.71 7.02
C GLY A 52 15.42 -4.16 5.73
N SER A 53 15.00 -5.28 5.13
CA SER A 53 15.51 -5.72 3.83
C SER A 53 14.91 -4.95 2.66
N GLY A 54 13.82 -4.23 2.89
CA GLY A 54 13.20 -3.34 1.93
C GLY A 54 12.33 -4.02 0.87
N GLY A 55 12.07 -5.34 1.00
CA GLY A 55 11.30 -6.11 0.01
C GLY A 55 9.81 -6.19 0.31
N ALA A 56 9.43 -6.09 1.59
CA ALA A 56 8.05 -6.20 2.07
C ALA A 56 7.68 -5.06 3.03
N GLY A 57 6.58 -5.20 3.76
CA GLY A 57 6.12 -4.25 4.77
C GLY A 57 5.97 -2.82 4.26
N ILE A 58 6.07 -1.84 5.17
CA ILE A 58 5.94 -0.42 4.79
C ILE A 58 6.94 0.01 3.74
N GLN A 59 8.10 -0.62 3.63
CA GLN A 59 9.12 -0.29 2.62
C GLN A 59 8.67 -0.68 1.21
N ALA A 60 8.07 -1.85 1.02
CA ALA A 60 7.49 -2.24 -0.26
C ALA A 60 6.28 -1.36 -0.61
N ASP A 61 5.45 -1.07 0.39
CA ASP A 61 4.26 -0.24 0.23
C ASP A 61 4.62 1.18 -0.24
N ILE A 62 5.54 1.86 0.46
CA ILE A 62 6.01 3.20 0.09
C ILE A 62 6.64 3.22 -1.30
N LYS A 63 7.48 2.22 -1.62
CA LYS A 63 8.08 2.09 -2.96
C LYS A 63 7.01 1.95 -4.04
N THR A 64 6.00 1.11 -3.80
CA THR A 64 4.90 0.86 -4.73
C THR A 64 4.06 2.12 -4.94
N PHE A 65 3.63 2.78 -3.86
CA PHE A 65 2.88 4.03 -3.96
C PHE A 65 3.66 5.09 -4.73
N SER A 66 4.94 5.27 -4.41
CA SER A 66 5.81 6.24 -5.07
C SER A 66 6.02 5.91 -6.55
N ALA A 67 6.23 4.63 -6.89
CA ALA A 67 6.40 4.19 -8.26
C ALA A 67 5.13 4.35 -9.12
N LEU A 68 3.95 4.36 -8.46
CA LEU A 68 2.65 4.59 -9.09
C LEU A 68 2.16 6.05 -8.99
N GLY A 69 3.06 7.00 -8.71
CA GLY A 69 2.79 8.43 -8.73
C GLY A 69 1.96 8.96 -7.56
N CYS A 70 1.86 8.21 -6.45
CA CYS A 70 1.14 8.61 -5.24
C CYS A 70 2.10 9.13 -4.15
N TYR A 71 1.59 10.02 -3.30
CA TYR A 71 2.29 10.42 -2.08
C TYR A 71 2.04 9.38 -0.97
N ALA A 72 3.11 8.84 -0.40
CA ALA A 72 3.05 7.78 0.59
C ALA A 72 3.15 8.32 2.02
N THR A 73 2.23 7.88 2.90
CA THR A 73 2.33 8.04 4.36
C THR A 73 2.33 6.68 5.02
N SER A 74 2.80 6.56 6.26
CA SER A 74 2.92 5.26 6.92
C SER A 74 2.70 5.33 8.43
N VAL A 75 2.11 4.24 8.95
CA VAL A 75 1.98 3.91 10.38
C VAL A 75 2.65 2.56 10.61
N LEU A 76 3.56 2.51 11.57
CA LEU A 76 4.31 1.31 11.89
C LEU A 76 3.58 0.47 12.95
N THR A 77 3.30 -0.81 12.64
CA THR A 77 2.60 -1.74 13.54
C THR A 77 3.53 -2.67 14.31
N ALA A 78 4.66 -3.00 13.74
CA ALA A 78 5.67 -3.90 14.34
C ALA A 78 7.05 -3.60 13.76
N LEU A 79 8.09 -4.00 14.51
CA LEU A 79 9.49 -3.89 14.09
C LEU A 79 10.13 -5.29 14.01
N PRO A 80 9.88 -6.05 12.93
CA PRO A 80 10.60 -7.30 12.68
C PRO A 80 12.08 -7.05 12.42
N VAL A 81 12.92 -7.85 13.08
CA VAL A 81 14.33 -8.01 12.74
C VAL A 81 14.41 -9.10 11.68
N GLN A 82 14.52 -8.69 10.43
CA GLN A 82 14.50 -9.61 9.31
C GLN A 82 15.45 -9.17 8.18
N ASN A 83 15.79 -10.13 7.35
CA ASN A 83 16.52 -9.93 6.11
C ASN A 83 16.00 -10.91 5.05
N THR A 84 16.67 -11.04 3.89
CA THR A 84 16.25 -11.93 2.80
C THR A 84 16.18 -13.41 3.19
N GLN A 85 16.82 -13.82 4.29
CA GLN A 85 16.82 -15.20 4.78
C GLN A 85 15.66 -15.51 5.75
N GLY A 86 14.97 -14.48 6.27
CA GLY A 86 13.79 -14.65 7.11
C GLY A 86 13.73 -13.70 8.31
N VAL A 87 12.67 -13.90 9.11
CA VAL A 87 12.39 -13.17 10.34
C VAL A 87 13.10 -13.86 11.50
N GLN A 88 13.91 -13.10 12.26
CA GLN A 88 14.63 -13.58 13.45
C GLN A 88 13.88 -13.26 14.74
N LYS A 89 13.27 -12.08 14.82
CA LYS A 89 12.55 -11.58 16.00
C LYS A 89 11.59 -10.49 15.59
N ILE A 90 10.51 -10.32 16.36
CA ILE A 90 9.56 -9.23 16.20
C ILE A 90 9.54 -8.43 17.51
N TYR A 91 9.78 -7.12 17.42
CA TYR A 91 9.54 -6.18 18.50
C TYR A 91 8.18 -5.51 18.29
N PRO A 92 7.28 -5.55 19.27
CA PRO A 92 6.01 -4.86 19.18
C PRO A 92 6.23 -3.34 19.24
N ILE A 93 5.39 -2.61 18.55
CA ILE A 93 5.22 -1.17 18.75
C ILE A 93 4.16 -0.99 19.84
N PRO A 94 4.36 -0.09 20.82
CA PRO A 94 3.34 0.19 21.84
C PRO A 94 2.00 0.56 21.18
N ILE A 95 0.91 -0.05 21.63
CA ILE A 95 -0.43 0.13 21.04
C ILE A 95 -0.84 1.62 20.97
N ALA A 96 -0.56 2.38 22.06
CA ALA A 96 -0.81 3.82 22.07
C ALA A 96 -0.03 4.56 20.97
N ALA A 97 1.21 4.16 20.68
CA ALA A 97 2.00 4.78 19.63
C ALA A 97 1.42 4.51 18.23
N VAL A 98 0.75 3.38 18.01
CA VAL A 98 0.05 3.10 16.75
C VAL A 98 -1.16 4.00 16.60
N SER A 99 -1.99 4.14 17.65
CA SER A 99 -3.13 5.07 17.68
C SER A 99 -2.69 6.52 17.43
N ASP A 100 -1.63 6.96 18.11
CA ASP A 100 -1.11 8.33 17.98
C ASP A 100 -0.58 8.61 16.57
N GLN A 101 0.09 7.63 15.92
CA GLN A 101 0.55 7.75 14.54
C GLN A 101 -0.65 7.87 13.58
N ILE A 102 -1.71 7.05 13.75
CA ILE A 102 -2.91 7.12 12.92
C ILE A 102 -3.54 8.51 13.04
N ALA A 103 -3.78 8.98 14.26
CA ALA A 103 -4.36 10.29 14.51
C ALA A 103 -3.51 11.41 13.91
N SER A 104 -2.20 11.40 14.16
CA SER A 104 -1.27 12.43 13.65
C SER A 104 -1.28 12.54 12.12
N ILE A 105 -1.41 11.41 11.41
CA ILE A 105 -1.48 11.43 9.93
C ILE A 105 -2.86 11.85 9.45
N LEU A 106 -3.93 11.27 10.00
CA LEU A 106 -5.30 11.51 9.49
C LEU A 106 -5.81 12.92 9.81
N ASP A 107 -5.33 13.53 10.87
CA ASP A 107 -5.68 14.92 11.24
C ASP A 107 -5.06 15.97 10.30
N ASP A 108 -3.97 15.65 9.60
CA ASP A 108 -3.24 16.57 8.71
C ASP A 108 -3.30 16.15 7.24
N ILE A 109 -3.07 14.87 6.95
CA ILE A 109 -2.97 14.32 5.59
C ILE A 109 -4.06 13.25 5.41
N MET A 110 -5.26 13.67 5.00
CA MET A 110 -6.33 12.72 4.71
C MET A 110 -5.99 11.90 3.44
N PRO A 111 -5.76 10.57 3.55
CA PRO A 111 -5.40 9.76 2.40
C PRO A 111 -6.62 9.45 1.52
N ALA A 112 -6.39 9.27 0.23
CA ALA A 112 -7.43 8.84 -0.72
C ALA A 112 -7.69 7.32 -0.66
N ALA A 113 -6.75 6.53 -0.10
CA ALA A 113 -6.92 5.12 0.21
C ALA A 113 -5.98 4.70 1.36
N ILE A 114 -6.35 3.62 2.07
CA ILE A 114 -5.54 3.01 3.13
C ILE A 114 -5.21 1.57 2.72
N LYS A 115 -3.96 1.16 2.88
CA LYS A 115 -3.57 -0.25 2.85
C LYS A 115 -3.25 -0.69 4.27
N ILE A 116 -3.87 -1.76 4.73
CA ILE A 116 -3.53 -2.43 5.99
C ILE A 116 -2.78 -3.73 5.64
N GLY A 117 -1.61 -3.93 6.24
CA GLY A 117 -0.82 -5.16 6.09
C GLY A 117 -0.75 -5.96 7.38
N MET A 118 0.47 -6.26 7.85
CA MET A 118 0.69 -7.06 9.04
C MET A 118 0.09 -6.42 10.30
N VAL A 119 -0.87 -7.13 10.91
CA VAL A 119 -1.45 -6.87 12.24
C VAL A 119 -1.38 -8.17 13.04
N HIS A 120 -0.60 -8.20 14.12
CA HIS A 120 -0.12 -9.45 14.71
C HIS A 120 -0.75 -9.81 16.07
N THR A 121 -1.53 -8.90 16.69
CA THR A 121 -2.24 -9.12 17.96
C THR A 121 -3.68 -8.62 17.90
N PRO A 122 -4.61 -9.23 18.69
CA PRO A 122 -5.99 -8.75 18.78
C PRO A 122 -6.10 -7.29 19.20
N GLN A 123 -5.29 -6.83 20.15
CA GLN A 123 -5.29 -5.46 20.65
C GLN A 123 -4.90 -4.46 19.54
N LEU A 124 -3.97 -4.84 18.67
CA LEU A 124 -3.57 -4.01 17.53
C LEU A 124 -4.70 -3.90 16.51
N VAL A 125 -5.40 -5.00 16.22
CA VAL A 125 -6.57 -5.02 15.34
C VAL A 125 -7.66 -4.09 15.86
N GLU A 126 -8.01 -4.22 17.15
CA GLU A 126 -9.00 -3.36 17.83
C GLU A 126 -8.61 -1.89 17.77
N THR A 127 -7.35 -1.59 18.04
CA THR A 127 -6.85 -0.21 18.03
C THR A 127 -6.95 0.41 16.64
N ILE A 128 -6.53 -0.31 15.60
CA ILE A 128 -6.61 0.19 14.23
C ILE A 128 -8.08 0.42 13.82
N ALA A 129 -8.96 -0.56 14.04
CA ALA A 129 -10.37 -0.44 13.68
C ALA A 129 -11.05 0.73 14.42
N THR A 130 -10.79 0.87 15.72
CA THR A 130 -11.34 1.96 16.55
C THR A 130 -10.79 3.31 16.09
N SER A 131 -9.48 3.44 15.87
CA SER A 131 -8.88 4.70 15.43
C SER A 131 -9.46 5.16 14.09
N LEU A 132 -9.60 4.24 13.13
CA LEU A 132 -10.16 4.56 11.81
C LEU A 132 -11.66 4.95 11.87
N SER A 133 -12.42 4.44 12.85
CA SER A 133 -13.85 4.77 13.00
C SER A 133 -14.12 6.23 13.33
N HIS A 134 -13.14 6.98 13.80
CA HIS A 134 -13.27 8.41 14.11
C HIS A 134 -13.18 9.32 12.88
N TYR A 135 -12.85 8.77 11.71
CA TYR A 135 -12.63 9.51 10.47
C TYR A 135 -13.69 9.18 9.40
N PRO A 136 -13.88 10.05 8.39
CA PRO A 136 -14.73 9.73 7.26
C PRO A 136 -14.31 8.41 6.59
N LYS A 137 -15.26 7.76 5.92
CA LYS A 137 -14.96 6.51 5.22
C LYS A 137 -13.93 6.73 4.12
N ILE A 138 -12.81 6.03 4.23
CA ILE A 138 -11.73 5.99 3.26
C ILE A 138 -11.68 4.55 2.70
N PRO A 139 -11.48 4.33 1.38
CA PRO A 139 -11.30 3.00 0.83
C PRO A 139 -10.14 2.24 1.50
N ILE A 140 -10.39 1.01 1.95
CA ILE A 140 -9.42 0.18 2.67
C ILE A 140 -9.13 -1.09 1.88
N VAL A 141 -7.85 -1.30 1.58
CA VAL A 141 -7.28 -2.56 1.04
C VAL A 141 -6.60 -3.30 2.18
N PHE A 142 -7.12 -4.44 2.58
CA PHE A 142 -6.54 -5.25 3.66
C PHE A 142 -5.85 -6.50 3.08
N ASP A 143 -4.55 -6.64 3.34
CA ASP A 143 -3.75 -7.82 3.04
C ASP A 143 -3.56 -8.64 4.33
N PRO A 144 -4.27 -9.75 4.52
CA PRO A 144 -4.28 -10.50 5.77
C PRO A 144 -3.01 -11.35 5.92
N VAL A 145 -1.85 -10.70 6.05
CA VAL A 145 -0.56 -11.36 6.12
C VAL A 145 -0.44 -12.17 7.42
N MET A 146 -0.54 -13.50 7.34
CA MET A 146 -0.49 -14.41 8.48
C MET A 146 0.87 -15.11 8.62
N VAL A 147 1.53 -15.34 7.48
CA VAL A 147 2.82 -16.06 7.40
C VAL A 147 3.78 -15.27 6.50
N ALA A 148 5.02 -15.13 6.95
CA ALA A 148 6.07 -14.53 6.14
C ALA A 148 6.45 -15.44 4.94
N THR A 149 7.01 -14.88 3.88
CA THR A 149 7.56 -15.64 2.73
C THR A 149 8.58 -16.71 3.15
N SER A 150 9.22 -16.53 4.30
CA SER A 150 10.14 -17.50 4.92
C SER A 150 9.45 -18.64 5.67
N GLY A 151 8.11 -18.66 5.76
CA GLY A 151 7.33 -19.65 6.51
C GLY A 151 7.17 -19.32 8.01
N HIS A 152 7.67 -18.18 8.50
CA HIS A 152 7.49 -17.77 9.88
C HIS A 152 6.07 -17.26 10.14
N THR A 153 5.37 -17.81 11.15
CA THR A 153 4.04 -17.34 11.58
C THR A 153 4.16 -15.93 12.16
N LEU A 154 3.35 -15.01 11.69
CA LEU A 154 3.41 -13.59 12.01
C LEU A 154 2.30 -13.12 12.96
N ILE A 155 1.27 -13.94 13.21
CA ILE A 155 0.10 -13.56 14.02
C ILE A 155 -0.13 -14.55 15.17
N GLU A 156 -0.76 -14.08 16.22
CA GLU A 156 -1.26 -14.91 17.33
C GLU A 156 -2.56 -15.62 16.93
N ALA A 157 -2.86 -16.76 17.53
CA ALA A 157 -3.95 -17.65 17.11
C ALA A 157 -5.35 -16.98 17.17
N ASP A 158 -5.61 -16.18 18.19
CA ASP A 158 -6.89 -15.48 18.41
C ASP A 158 -7.02 -14.17 17.62
N THR A 159 -5.94 -13.74 16.96
CA THR A 159 -5.94 -12.55 16.11
C THR A 159 -6.82 -12.74 14.87
N ILE A 160 -6.90 -13.96 14.32
CA ILE A 160 -7.68 -14.25 13.11
C ILE A 160 -9.16 -13.92 13.33
N GLN A 161 -9.74 -14.37 14.47
CA GLN A 161 -11.13 -14.07 14.79
C GLN A 161 -11.36 -12.57 14.94
N THR A 162 -10.46 -11.89 15.64
CA THR A 162 -10.56 -10.43 15.83
C THR A 162 -10.45 -9.68 14.49
N ILE A 163 -9.62 -10.14 13.55
CA ILE A 163 -9.54 -9.60 12.18
C ILE A 163 -10.89 -9.74 11.47
N MET A 164 -11.50 -10.92 11.51
CA MET A 164 -12.81 -11.16 10.88
C MET A 164 -13.90 -10.28 11.49
N ASP A 165 -13.90 -10.11 12.80
CA ASP A 165 -14.93 -9.34 13.51
C ASP A 165 -14.75 -7.82 13.35
N ARG A 166 -13.53 -7.32 13.20
CA ARG A 166 -13.23 -5.88 13.30
C ARG A 166 -12.70 -5.23 12.03
N LEU A 167 -11.90 -5.94 11.23
CA LEU A 167 -11.32 -5.36 10.00
C LEU A 167 -12.13 -5.71 8.75
N PHE A 168 -12.75 -6.90 8.67
CA PHE A 168 -13.52 -7.27 7.49
C PHE A 168 -14.71 -6.34 7.23
N PRO A 169 -15.51 -5.93 8.25
CA PRO A 169 -16.63 -5.00 8.02
C PRO A 169 -16.23 -3.61 7.53
N ILE A 170 -14.98 -3.18 7.76
CA ILE A 170 -14.49 -1.89 7.33
C ILE A 170 -13.63 -1.95 6.07
N ALA A 171 -13.12 -3.14 5.70
CA ALA A 171 -12.33 -3.34 4.50
C ALA A 171 -13.22 -3.36 3.24
N ASP A 172 -12.85 -2.61 2.22
CA ASP A 172 -13.56 -2.66 0.94
C ASP A 172 -13.06 -3.84 0.07
N ILE A 173 -11.80 -4.23 0.22
CA ILE A 173 -11.23 -5.43 -0.42
C ILE A 173 -10.23 -6.12 0.52
N ILE A 174 -10.24 -7.44 0.53
CA ILE A 174 -9.20 -8.27 1.14
C ILE A 174 -8.49 -9.13 0.10
N THR A 175 -7.19 -9.37 0.33
CA THR A 175 -6.32 -10.01 -0.67
C THR A 175 -5.61 -11.25 -0.11
N PRO A 176 -6.32 -12.31 0.36
CA PRO A 176 -5.68 -13.50 0.89
C PRO A 176 -5.00 -14.31 -0.22
N ASN A 177 -3.87 -14.97 0.09
CA ASN A 177 -3.38 -16.09 -0.69
C ASN A 177 -4.20 -17.37 -0.38
N MET A 178 -3.90 -18.49 -1.05
CA MET A 178 -4.67 -19.74 -0.88
C MET A 178 -4.62 -20.27 0.55
N ASP A 179 -3.47 -20.20 1.22
CA ASP A 179 -3.31 -20.68 2.60
C ASP A 179 -4.06 -19.76 3.59
N GLU A 180 -3.98 -18.45 3.39
CA GLU A 180 -4.74 -17.46 4.16
C GLU A 180 -6.26 -17.63 3.92
N ALA A 181 -6.67 -17.84 2.68
CA ALA A 181 -8.07 -18.09 2.34
C ALA A 181 -8.61 -19.38 2.99
N ALA A 182 -7.78 -20.42 3.07
CA ALA A 182 -8.13 -21.66 3.77
C ALA A 182 -8.37 -21.44 5.26
N LEU A 183 -7.49 -20.68 5.92
CA LEU A 183 -7.65 -20.34 7.34
C LEU A 183 -8.90 -19.46 7.59
N LEU A 184 -9.15 -18.47 6.74
CA LEU A 184 -10.28 -17.56 6.87
C LEU A 184 -11.64 -18.22 6.58
N ALA A 185 -11.68 -19.13 5.60
CA ALA A 185 -12.90 -19.84 5.19
C ALA A 185 -13.15 -21.13 5.99
N GLY A 186 -12.15 -21.64 6.71
CA GLY A 186 -12.25 -22.89 7.45
C GLY A 186 -12.36 -24.14 6.54
N ILE A 187 -11.82 -24.08 5.32
CA ILE A 187 -11.80 -25.16 4.33
C ILE A 187 -10.41 -25.32 3.71
N ASP A 188 -10.11 -26.49 3.16
CA ASP A 188 -8.91 -26.67 2.32
C ASP A 188 -9.07 -25.88 1.01
N VAL A 189 -8.00 -25.19 0.56
CA VAL A 189 -7.99 -24.44 -0.70
C VAL A 189 -6.79 -24.87 -1.55
N LYS A 190 -7.05 -25.73 -2.54
CA LYS A 190 -6.03 -26.34 -3.42
C LYS A 190 -6.34 -26.16 -4.91
N THR A 191 -7.61 -26.00 -5.25
CA THR A 191 -8.10 -25.88 -6.63
C THR A 191 -8.76 -24.52 -6.86
N LEU A 192 -9.07 -24.18 -8.12
CA LEU A 192 -9.84 -22.98 -8.46
C LEU A 192 -11.27 -23.03 -7.87
N ASP A 193 -11.89 -24.21 -7.82
CA ASP A 193 -13.21 -24.39 -7.22
C ASP A 193 -13.16 -24.13 -5.70
N ASP A 194 -12.11 -24.58 -5.02
CA ASP A 194 -11.91 -24.29 -3.60
C ASP A 194 -11.68 -22.77 -3.38
N MET A 195 -10.89 -22.11 -4.23
CA MET A 195 -10.70 -20.66 -4.18
C MET A 195 -12.03 -19.92 -4.34
N HIS A 196 -12.89 -20.39 -5.25
CA HIS A 196 -14.21 -19.84 -5.47
C HIS A 196 -15.12 -20.02 -4.24
N GLN A 197 -15.10 -21.20 -3.63
CA GLN A 197 -15.86 -21.49 -2.42
C GLN A 197 -15.36 -20.66 -1.23
N ALA A 198 -14.04 -20.61 -1.03
CA ALA A 198 -13.43 -19.82 0.04
C ALA A 198 -13.79 -18.31 -0.08
N ALA A 199 -13.70 -17.75 -1.28
CA ALA A 199 -14.05 -16.35 -1.50
C ALA A 199 -15.50 -16.04 -1.13
N LYS A 200 -16.45 -16.92 -1.49
CA LYS A 200 -17.87 -16.76 -1.10
C LYS A 200 -18.06 -16.80 0.41
N ILE A 201 -17.40 -17.73 1.11
CA ILE A 201 -17.45 -17.80 2.58
C ILE A 201 -16.89 -16.52 3.17
N ILE A 202 -15.72 -16.05 2.70
CA ILE A 202 -15.06 -14.83 3.18
C ILE A 202 -15.94 -13.60 2.97
N GLN A 203 -16.68 -13.50 1.84
CA GLN A 203 -17.60 -12.38 1.63
C GLN A 203 -18.74 -12.35 2.67
N THR A 204 -19.19 -13.51 3.17
CA THR A 204 -20.21 -13.54 4.24
C THR A 204 -19.71 -12.98 5.56
N LEU A 205 -18.40 -12.80 5.73
CA LEU A 205 -17.78 -12.23 6.93
C LEU A 205 -17.74 -10.68 6.91
N GLY A 206 -18.30 -10.06 5.86
CA GLY A 206 -18.58 -8.61 5.83
C GLY A 206 -17.73 -7.78 4.87
N CYS A 207 -16.73 -8.34 4.19
CA CYS A 207 -15.97 -7.60 3.18
C CYS A 207 -16.71 -7.58 1.83
N LYS A 208 -16.57 -6.48 1.07
CA LYS A 208 -17.25 -6.32 -0.21
C LYS A 208 -16.59 -7.09 -1.34
N HIS A 209 -15.26 -6.98 -1.43
CA HIS A 209 -14.49 -7.59 -2.49
C HIS A 209 -13.43 -8.54 -1.91
N VAL A 210 -13.17 -9.65 -2.61
CA VAL A 210 -12.14 -10.64 -2.24
C VAL A 210 -11.28 -10.95 -3.43
N LEU A 211 -9.96 -10.79 -3.30
CA LEU A 211 -8.99 -11.27 -4.29
C LEU A 211 -8.23 -12.46 -3.70
N VAL A 212 -8.61 -13.67 -4.07
CA VAL A 212 -7.84 -14.88 -3.71
C VAL A 212 -6.65 -15.01 -4.66
N LYS A 213 -5.43 -14.86 -4.10
CA LYS A 213 -4.18 -14.89 -4.88
C LYS A 213 -3.74 -16.30 -5.20
N GLY A 214 -3.47 -16.60 -6.48
CA GLY A 214 -3.02 -17.92 -6.95
C GLY A 214 -1.51 -18.17 -6.91
N GLY A 215 -0.73 -17.30 -6.26
CA GLY A 215 0.75 -17.34 -6.30
C GLY A 215 1.40 -18.64 -5.79
N HIS A 216 0.71 -19.45 -5.00
CA HIS A 216 1.19 -20.72 -4.45
C HIS A 216 0.88 -21.94 -5.35
N GLN A 217 0.18 -21.75 -6.47
CA GLN A 217 -0.11 -22.83 -7.42
C GLN A 217 1.18 -23.42 -8.01
N GLN A 218 1.17 -24.76 -8.20
CA GLN A 218 2.31 -25.50 -8.77
C GLN A 218 2.24 -25.63 -10.29
N THR A 219 1.49 -24.76 -10.95
CA THR A 219 1.26 -24.72 -12.39
C THR A 219 2.15 -23.70 -13.08
N ALA A 220 2.32 -23.81 -14.40
CA ALA A 220 3.04 -22.82 -15.20
C ALA A 220 2.29 -21.47 -15.32
N THR A 221 0.96 -21.52 -15.18
CA THR A 221 0.09 -20.36 -15.13
C THR A 221 -0.49 -20.24 -13.71
N LEU A 222 -0.43 -19.04 -13.15
CA LEU A 222 -1.00 -18.71 -11.85
C LEU A 222 -2.33 -18.00 -12.08
N THR A 223 -3.39 -18.45 -11.42
CA THR A 223 -4.73 -17.86 -11.55
C THR A 223 -5.16 -17.26 -10.22
N SER A 224 -5.39 -15.95 -10.18
CA SER A 224 -6.02 -15.26 -9.06
C SER A 224 -7.50 -14.99 -9.37
N LEU A 225 -8.37 -15.12 -8.38
CA LEU A 225 -9.82 -14.91 -8.54
C LEU A 225 -10.25 -13.67 -7.76
N PHE A 226 -10.79 -12.68 -8.46
CA PHE A 226 -11.35 -11.48 -7.88
C PHE A 226 -12.88 -11.54 -7.86
N PHE A 227 -13.46 -11.43 -6.67
CA PHE A 227 -14.91 -11.44 -6.43
C PHE A 227 -15.37 -10.03 -6.06
N GLU A 228 -16.41 -9.57 -6.74
CA GLU A 228 -17.05 -8.30 -6.49
C GLU A 228 -18.25 -8.43 -5.53
N GLU A 229 -18.66 -7.33 -4.90
CA GLU A 229 -19.82 -7.27 -3.98
C GLU A 229 -21.12 -7.81 -4.63
N ASN A 230 -21.27 -7.63 -5.94
CA ASN A 230 -22.44 -8.09 -6.71
C ASN A 230 -22.45 -9.60 -7.01
N GLY A 231 -21.43 -10.34 -6.54
CA GLY A 231 -21.27 -11.79 -6.75
C GLY A 231 -20.62 -12.16 -8.10
N GLN A 232 -20.28 -11.19 -8.95
CA GLN A 232 -19.48 -11.44 -10.15
C GLN A 232 -18.03 -11.74 -9.77
N TYR A 233 -17.34 -12.51 -10.61
CA TYR A 233 -15.92 -12.74 -10.43
C TYR A 233 -15.16 -12.66 -11.76
N THR A 234 -13.87 -12.29 -11.64
CA THR A 234 -12.92 -12.25 -12.76
C THR A 234 -11.70 -13.08 -12.40
N ALA A 235 -11.25 -13.92 -13.34
CA ALA A 235 -10.01 -14.67 -13.22
C ALA A 235 -8.88 -13.89 -13.90
N PHE A 236 -7.77 -13.71 -13.19
CA PHE A 236 -6.54 -13.10 -13.70
C PHE A 236 -5.48 -14.17 -13.83
N GLU A 237 -5.03 -14.44 -15.05
CA GLU A 237 -4.02 -15.44 -15.34
C GLU A 237 -2.67 -14.78 -15.64
N THR A 238 -1.61 -15.26 -15.01
CA THR A 238 -0.25 -14.79 -15.23
C THR A 238 0.71 -15.96 -15.36
N LYS A 239 1.78 -15.77 -16.16
CA LYS A 239 2.83 -16.77 -16.29
C LYS A 239 3.70 -16.80 -15.04
N LYS A 240 3.99 -18.00 -14.50
CA LYS A 240 4.92 -18.18 -13.39
C LYS A 240 6.36 -18.00 -13.85
N PHE A 241 7.14 -17.20 -13.13
CA PHE A 241 8.58 -17.09 -13.35
C PHE A 241 9.34 -18.05 -12.42
N ALA A 242 10.38 -18.68 -12.96
CA ALA A 242 11.33 -19.49 -12.18
C ALA A 242 12.30 -18.56 -11.43
N THR A 243 11.88 -18.02 -10.29
CA THR A 243 12.69 -17.09 -9.48
C THR A 243 12.38 -17.24 -7.99
N LYS A 244 13.35 -16.90 -7.14
CA LYS A 244 13.18 -16.72 -5.69
C LYS A 244 12.89 -15.27 -5.31
N ASN A 245 12.92 -14.34 -6.28
CA ASN A 245 12.74 -12.90 -6.03
C ASN A 245 11.25 -12.53 -5.99
N THR A 246 10.54 -13.08 -5.02
CA THR A 246 9.10 -12.86 -4.79
C THR A 246 8.82 -12.32 -3.38
N HIS A 247 9.87 -11.96 -2.62
CA HIS A 247 9.70 -11.39 -1.28
C HIS A 247 8.94 -10.06 -1.36
N GLY A 248 7.81 -10.01 -0.64
CA GLY A 248 6.92 -8.85 -0.61
C GLY A 248 5.95 -8.74 -1.79
N SER A 249 5.78 -9.79 -2.62
CA SER A 249 4.83 -9.75 -3.74
C SER A 249 3.39 -9.49 -3.28
N GLY A 250 2.94 -10.08 -2.17
CA GLY A 250 1.62 -9.81 -1.58
C GLY A 250 1.46 -8.34 -1.17
N CYS A 251 2.42 -7.82 -0.39
CA CYS A 251 2.44 -6.40 0.02
C CYS A 251 2.42 -5.47 -1.19
N THR A 252 3.22 -5.77 -2.22
CA THR A 252 3.29 -4.96 -3.45
C THR A 252 1.97 -4.98 -4.22
N LEU A 253 1.31 -6.15 -4.35
CA LEU A 253 0.02 -6.26 -5.03
C LEU A 253 -1.07 -5.46 -4.31
N SER A 254 -1.24 -5.66 -3.00
CA SER A 254 -2.24 -4.94 -2.21
C SER A 254 -1.98 -3.43 -2.18
N SER A 255 -0.71 -3.02 -2.15
CA SER A 255 -0.32 -1.61 -2.25
C SER A 255 -0.58 -1.02 -3.63
N ALA A 256 -0.34 -1.76 -4.71
CA ALA A 256 -0.69 -1.31 -6.06
C ALA A 256 -2.20 -1.10 -6.21
N ILE A 257 -3.02 -2.02 -5.67
CA ILE A 257 -4.49 -1.84 -5.64
C ILE A 257 -4.84 -0.52 -4.91
N ALA A 258 -4.29 -0.29 -3.70
CA ALA A 258 -4.55 0.92 -2.94
C ALA A 258 -4.11 2.20 -3.69
N ALA A 259 -2.97 2.16 -4.39
CA ALA A 259 -2.49 3.28 -5.19
C ALA A 259 -3.43 3.59 -6.36
N TYR A 260 -3.88 2.59 -7.10
CA TYR A 260 -4.82 2.80 -8.20
C TYR A 260 -6.20 3.29 -7.71
N VAL A 261 -6.70 2.77 -6.58
CA VAL A 261 -7.92 3.30 -5.94
C VAL A 261 -7.74 4.77 -5.55
N ALA A 262 -6.60 5.13 -4.96
CA ALA A 262 -6.30 6.52 -4.61
C ALA A 262 -6.20 7.45 -5.84
N ARG A 263 -5.88 6.91 -7.01
CA ARG A 263 -5.86 7.62 -8.31
C ARG A 263 -7.25 7.77 -8.93
N GLY A 264 -8.29 7.18 -8.30
CA GLY A 264 -9.68 7.27 -8.74
C GLY A 264 -10.21 6.07 -9.52
N GLU A 265 -9.44 4.98 -9.63
CA GLU A 265 -9.90 3.75 -10.28
C GLU A 265 -10.91 3.01 -9.40
N ASN A 266 -11.87 2.33 -10.01
CA ASN A 266 -12.72 1.37 -9.31
C ASN A 266 -11.93 0.09 -8.96
N PHE A 267 -12.44 -0.73 -8.04
CA PHE A 267 -11.70 -1.91 -7.56
C PHE A 267 -11.39 -2.92 -8.65
N HIS A 268 -12.28 -3.14 -9.62
CA HIS A 268 -12.04 -4.06 -10.74
C HIS A 268 -10.82 -3.61 -11.58
N THR A 269 -10.82 -2.34 -12.01
CA THR A 269 -9.72 -1.75 -12.77
C THR A 269 -8.43 -1.71 -11.94
N ALA A 270 -8.53 -1.33 -10.65
CA ALA A 270 -7.37 -1.28 -9.76
C ALA A 270 -6.73 -2.66 -9.57
N VAL A 271 -7.52 -3.72 -9.43
CA VAL A 271 -7.00 -5.10 -9.35
C VAL A 271 -6.34 -5.52 -10.65
N ALA A 272 -6.96 -5.26 -11.81
CA ALA A 272 -6.38 -5.59 -13.11
C ALA A 272 -5.00 -4.91 -13.31
N LEU A 273 -4.93 -3.59 -13.10
CA LEU A 273 -3.68 -2.83 -13.21
C LEU A 273 -2.62 -3.28 -12.20
N ALA A 274 -3.04 -3.65 -10.98
CA ALA A 274 -2.13 -4.15 -9.95
C ALA A 274 -1.57 -5.55 -10.31
N GLN A 275 -2.36 -6.42 -10.94
CA GLN A 275 -1.87 -7.71 -11.46
C GLN A 275 -0.80 -7.50 -12.54
N ASP A 276 -1.00 -6.57 -13.46
CA ASP A 276 0.00 -6.21 -14.47
C ASP A 276 1.26 -5.62 -13.84
N TYR A 277 1.09 -4.72 -12.88
CA TYR A 277 2.22 -4.12 -12.17
C TYR A 277 3.08 -5.15 -11.43
N ILE A 278 2.47 -6.08 -10.67
CA ILE A 278 3.20 -7.11 -9.94
C ILE A 278 3.90 -8.08 -10.89
N TYR A 279 3.26 -8.44 -12.01
CA TYR A 279 3.86 -9.29 -13.03
C TYR A 279 5.14 -8.67 -13.61
N GLU A 280 5.09 -7.40 -14.00
CA GLU A 280 6.25 -6.69 -14.55
C GLU A 280 7.33 -6.44 -13.47
N ALA A 281 6.95 -6.14 -12.22
CA ALA A 281 7.89 -5.98 -11.12
C ALA A 281 8.68 -7.26 -10.83
N ILE A 282 8.03 -8.43 -10.87
CA ILE A 282 8.70 -9.74 -10.74
C ILE A 282 9.58 -9.99 -11.96
N LYS A 283 9.08 -9.80 -13.16
CA LYS A 283 9.80 -10.02 -14.42
C LYS A 283 11.12 -9.24 -14.48
N HIS A 284 11.11 -7.97 -14.06
CA HIS A 284 12.28 -7.09 -14.07
C HIS A 284 13.20 -7.28 -12.85
N GLY A 285 12.73 -7.98 -11.82
CA GLY A 285 13.52 -8.33 -10.62
C GLY A 285 14.04 -9.77 -10.60
N LYS A 286 13.55 -10.67 -11.46
CA LYS A 286 13.74 -12.12 -11.36
C LYS A 286 15.20 -12.59 -11.38
N ASP A 287 16.08 -11.85 -12.04
CA ASP A 287 17.50 -12.20 -12.25
C ASP A 287 18.44 -11.40 -11.33
N VAL A 288 17.93 -10.55 -10.45
CA VAL A 288 18.71 -9.68 -9.56
C VAL A 288 19.09 -10.44 -8.29
N VAL A 289 20.32 -10.31 -7.82
CA VAL A 289 20.78 -10.92 -6.58
C VAL A 289 20.92 -9.83 -5.50
N ILE A 290 20.05 -9.88 -4.50
CA ILE A 290 20.13 -9.05 -3.29
C ILE A 290 20.01 -9.95 -2.07
N GLY A 291 21.06 -10.00 -1.27
CA GLY A 291 21.14 -10.89 -0.11
C GLY A 291 21.35 -12.36 -0.47
N LYS A 292 21.15 -13.25 0.50
CA LYS A 292 21.40 -14.69 0.39
C LYS A 292 20.12 -15.54 0.36
N GLY A 293 18.98 -14.94 0.58
CA GLY A 293 17.65 -15.60 0.65
C GLY A 293 16.75 -15.21 -0.51
N ASN A 294 15.44 -15.07 -0.20
CA ASN A 294 14.45 -14.63 -1.17
C ASN A 294 14.61 -13.14 -1.47
N GLY A 295 14.94 -12.81 -2.71
CA GLY A 295 15.16 -11.44 -3.15
C GLY A 295 13.84 -10.67 -3.35
N PRO A 296 13.91 -9.32 -3.37
CA PRO A 296 12.75 -8.46 -3.62
C PRO A 296 12.44 -8.35 -5.12
N LEU A 297 11.25 -7.81 -5.41
CA LEU A 297 10.86 -7.37 -6.75
C LEU A 297 11.57 -6.07 -7.15
N ASN A 298 11.48 -5.71 -8.43
CA ASN A 298 11.84 -4.38 -8.91
C ASN A 298 10.62 -3.46 -8.92
N HIS A 299 10.38 -2.75 -7.81
CA HIS A 299 9.26 -1.82 -7.70
C HIS A 299 9.36 -0.62 -8.65
N PHE A 300 10.57 -0.27 -9.10
CA PHE A 300 10.84 0.89 -9.94
C PHE A 300 11.17 0.52 -11.40
N PHE A 301 10.60 -0.56 -11.92
CA PHE A 301 10.84 -0.97 -13.30
C PHE A 301 10.34 0.06 -14.33
N ASN A 302 9.29 0.80 -14.02
CA ASN A 302 8.74 1.89 -14.84
C ASN A 302 7.99 2.90 -13.97
N PRO A 303 8.68 3.77 -13.19
CA PRO A 303 8.02 4.62 -12.22
C PRO A 303 7.33 5.83 -12.86
N ASP A 304 6.12 6.11 -12.42
CA ASP A 304 5.38 7.33 -12.74
C ASP A 304 5.96 8.54 -11.97
N LYS A 305 5.74 9.74 -12.52
CA LYS A 305 5.92 10.99 -11.77
C LYS A 305 4.76 11.16 -10.79
N LEU A 306 4.99 11.89 -9.68
CA LEU A 306 3.91 12.28 -8.77
C LEU A 306 2.79 13.00 -9.53
N ILE A 307 1.57 12.51 -9.37
CA ILE A 307 0.38 13.02 -10.06
C ILE A 307 -0.11 14.28 -9.35
N LYS A 308 -0.17 15.41 -10.06
CA LYS A 308 -0.69 16.67 -9.54
C LYS A 308 -2.16 16.84 -9.89
N ASN A 309 -3.01 16.92 -8.87
CA ASN A 309 -4.42 17.27 -9.01
C ASN A 309 -4.62 18.73 -8.61
N GLU A 310 -5.26 19.53 -9.47
CA GLU A 310 -5.57 20.94 -9.17
C GLU A 310 -6.69 21.01 -8.12
N LEU A 311 -6.45 21.78 -7.04
CA LEU A 311 -7.48 22.08 -6.06
C LEU A 311 -8.40 23.17 -6.62
N VAL A 312 -9.68 22.83 -6.77
CA VAL A 312 -10.74 23.73 -7.32
C VAL A 312 -11.10 24.84 -6.33
#